data_f5cc86767762fcf5d96703414919d7b0
#
_entry.id   f5cc86767762fcf5d96703414919d7b0
#
_cell.length_a   1.000
_cell.length_b   1.000
_cell.length_c   1.000
_cell.angle_alpha   90.00
_cell.angle_beta   90.00
_cell.angle_gamma   90.00
#
_symmetry.space_group_name_H-M   'P 1'
#
loop_
_entity.id
_entity.type
_entity.pdbx_description
1 polymer ?
#
loop_
_entity_poly.entity_id
_entity_poly.type
_entity_poly.pdbx_seq_one_letter_code
_entity_poly.pdbx_strand_id
1 'polypeptide(L)' 'MELTLDEALKQGIEAHKTGQIQEAERLYTVILKAQPNHPDANHNMGVLAVGVGKIQQALPFFKTALEAN' A
#
# COMPACT_ATOMS: atom_id res chain seq x y z
N MET A 1 -16.88 6.52 -11.68
CA MET A 1 -17.09 6.68 -10.24
C MET A 1 -15.76 6.76 -9.54
N GLU A 2 -15.58 7.76 -8.70
CA GLU A 2 -14.34 7.96 -7.99
C GLU A 2 -14.29 7.12 -6.72
N LEU A 3 -13.14 6.52 -6.46
CA LEU A 3 -12.90 5.85 -5.20
C LEU A 3 -12.46 6.85 -4.15
N THR A 4 -13.01 6.75 -2.93
CA THR A 4 -12.40 7.44 -1.79
C THR A 4 -11.12 6.73 -1.42
N LEU A 5 -10.25 7.39 -0.65
CA LEU A 5 -9.00 6.76 -0.20
C LEU A 5 -9.29 5.54 0.69
N ASP A 6 -10.33 5.61 1.51
CA ASP A 6 -10.74 4.47 2.34
C ASP A 6 -11.17 3.29 1.49
N GLU A 7 -11.93 3.54 0.42
CA GLU A 7 -12.36 2.48 -0.49
C GLU A 7 -11.18 1.87 -1.23
N ALA A 8 -10.25 2.71 -1.69
CA ALA A 8 -9.05 2.23 -2.36
C ALA A 8 -8.22 1.36 -1.43
N LEU A 9 -8.11 1.75 -0.15
CA LEU A 9 -7.39 0.95 0.84
C LEU A 9 -8.05 -0.40 1.05
N LYS A 10 -9.37 -0.42 1.25
CA LYS A 10 -10.11 -1.67 1.44
C LYS A 10 -9.97 -2.60 0.24
N GLN A 11 -10.12 -2.05 -0.96
CA GLN A 11 -9.98 -2.84 -2.18
C GLN A 11 -8.56 -3.34 -2.37
N GLY A 12 -7.56 -2.52 -2.01
CA GLY A 12 -6.16 -2.93 -2.09
C GLY A 12 -5.86 -4.09 -1.15
N ILE A 13 -6.36 -4.03 0.08
CA ILE A 13 -6.20 -5.09 1.06
C ILE A 13 -6.86 -6.38 0.55
N GLU A 14 -8.07 -6.27 0.02
CA GLU A 14 -8.78 -7.43 -0.50
C GLU A 14 -8.06 -8.03 -1.71
N ALA A 15 -7.58 -7.20 -2.61
CA ALA A 15 -6.80 -7.67 -3.76
C ALA A 15 -5.54 -8.40 -3.30
N HIS A 16 -4.86 -7.88 -2.29
CA HIS A 16 -3.67 -8.52 -1.74
C HIS A 16 -4.01 -9.90 -1.15
N LYS A 17 -5.09 -9.99 -0.40
CA LYS A 17 -5.53 -11.25 0.21
C LYS A 17 -5.86 -12.31 -0.82
N THR A 18 -6.42 -11.92 -1.96
CA THR A 18 -6.83 -12.84 -3.01
C THR A 18 -5.74 -13.08 -4.05
N GLY A 19 -4.53 -12.60 -3.80
CA GLY A 19 -3.38 -12.84 -4.68
C GLY A 19 -3.30 -11.93 -5.89
N GLN A 20 -4.14 -10.91 -5.96
CA GLN A 20 -4.12 -9.93 -7.05
C GLN A 20 -3.11 -8.83 -6.74
N ILE A 21 -1.83 -9.19 -6.81
CA ILE A 21 -0.74 -8.35 -6.30
C ILE A 21 -0.61 -7.05 -7.08
N GLN A 22 -0.70 -7.11 -8.42
CA GLN A 22 -0.58 -5.91 -9.25
C GLN A 22 -1.73 -4.94 -9.01
N GLU A 23 -2.94 -5.46 -8.81
CA GLU A 23 -4.09 -4.61 -8.52
C GLU A 23 -3.94 -3.97 -7.13
N ALA A 24 -3.45 -4.72 -6.14
CA ALA A 24 -3.19 -4.17 -4.82
C ALA A 24 -2.16 -3.04 -4.90
N GLU A 25 -1.07 -3.26 -5.63
CA GLU A 25 -0.04 -2.24 -5.82
C GLU A 25 -0.62 -0.97 -6.47
N ARG A 26 -1.44 -1.14 -7.50
CA ARG A 26 -2.08 -0.02 -8.17
C ARG A 26 -2.92 0.81 -7.20
N LEU A 27 -3.73 0.13 -6.39
CA LEU A 27 -4.62 0.80 -5.44
C LEU A 27 -3.83 1.52 -4.36
N TYR A 28 -2.81 0.89 -3.79
CA TYR A 28 -1.96 1.55 -2.80
C TYR A 28 -1.22 2.75 -3.41
N THR A 29 -0.79 2.64 -4.66
CA THR A 29 -0.12 3.75 -5.34
C THR A 29 -1.06 4.95 -5.52
N VAL A 30 -2.32 4.71 -5.83
CA VAL A 30 -3.33 5.78 -5.91
C VAL A 30 -3.41 6.55 -4.58
N ILE A 31 -3.44 5.81 -3.47
CA ILE A 31 -3.50 6.43 -2.15
C ILE A 31 -2.24 7.26 -1.89
N LEU A 32 -1.07 6.70 -2.19
CA LEU A 32 0.21 7.36 -1.90
C LEU A 32 0.46 8.56 -2.78
N LYS A 33 -0.13 8.62 -3.99
CA LYS A 33 -0.08 9.83 -4.80
C LYS A 33 -0.89 10.97 -4.18
N ALA A 34 -2.01 10.64 -3.54
CA ALA A 34 -2.84 11.65 -2.87
C ALA A 34 -2.29 11.99 -1.48
N GLN A 35 -1.80 10.99 -0.76
CA GLN A 35 -1.28 11.17 0.61
C GLN A 35 0.01 10.36 0.76
N PRO A 36 1.17 10.93 0.41
CA PRO A 36 2.45 10.20 0.46
C PRO A 36 2.81 9.64 1.83
N ASN A 37 2.29 10.23 2.90
CA ASN A 37 2.57 9.80 4.26
C ASN A 37 1.45 8.97 4.88
N HIS A 38 0.52 8.47 4.08
CA HIS A 38 -0.60 7.67 4.59
C HIS A 38 -0.05 6.42 5.29
N PRO A 39 -0.28 6.25 6.61
CA PRO A 39 0.38 5.18 7.36
C PRO A 39 0.00 3.78 6.87
N ASP A 40 -1.29 3.54 6.69
CA ASP A 40 -1.77 2.21 6.30
C ASP A 40 -1.32 1.83 4.90
N ALA A 41 -1.37 2.77 3.96
CA ALA A 41 -0.95 2.50 2.59
C ALA A 41 0.55 2.22 2.52
N ASN A 42 1.36 2.98 3.27
CA ASN A 42 2.80 2.71 3.34
C ASN A 42 3.09 1.35 3.97
N HIS A 43 2.43 1.04 5.08
CA HIS A 43 2.61 -0.25 5.74
C HIS A 43 2.26 -1.40 4.79
N ASN A 44 1.10 -1.31 4.16
CA ASN A 44 0.62 -2.37 3.27
C ASN A 44 1.47 -2.50 2.01
N MET A 45 1.98 -1.38 1.48
CA MET A 45 2.90 -1.44 0.35
C MET A 45 4.21 -2.12 0.75
N GLY A 46 4.70 -1.86 1.97
CA GLY A 46 5.87 -2.55 2.50
C GLY A 46 5.65 -4.05 2.62
N VAL A 47 4.50 -4.46 3.17
CA VAL A 47 4.14 -5.88 3.29
C VAL A 47 4.09 -6.54 1.91
N LEU A 48 3.48 -5.87 0.94
CA LEU A 48 3.41 -6.37 -0.43
C LEU A 48 4.81 -6.55 -1.02
N ALA A 49 5.69 -5.57 -0.84
CA ALA A 49 7.05 -5.64 -1.36
C ALA A 49 7.83 -6.81 -0.75
N VAL A 50 7.70 -7.04 0.57
CA VAL A 50 8.32 -8.20 1.23
C VAL A 50 7.78 -9.49 0.62
N GLY A 51 6.47 -9.57 0.39
CA GLY A 51 5.83 -10.75 -0.15
C GLY A 51 6.32 -11.14 -1.54
N VAL A 52 6.77 -10.17 -2.34
CA VAL A 52 7.31 -10.44 -3.67
C VAL A 52 8.85 -10.43 -3.69
N GLY A 53 9.48 -10.45 -2.52
CA GLY A 53 10.93 -10.55 -2.42
C GLY A 53 11.70 -9.25 -2.57
N LYS A 54 11.02 -8.11 -2.56
CA LYS A 54 11.65 -6.79 -2.72
C LYS A 54 11.86 -6.13 -1.36
N ILE A 55 12.67 -6.78 -0.52
CA ILE A 55 12.83 -6.36 0.88
C ILE A 55 13.42 -4.96 0.99
N GLN A 56 14.41 -4.62 0.16
CA GLN A 56 15.04 -3.31 0.24
C GLN A 56 14.06 -2.19 -0.13
N GLN A 57 13.18 -2.43 -1.09
CA GLN A 57 12.15 -1.47 -1.46
C GLN A 57 11.07 -1.34 -0.37
N ALA A 58 10.89 -2.39 0.45
CA ALA A 58 9.91 -2.36 1.53
C ALA A 58 10.33 -1.43 2.67
N LEU A 59 11.63 -1.31 2.95
CA LEU A 59 12.13 -0.57 4.09
C LEU A 59 11.69 0.90 4.12
N PRO A 60 11.78 1.66 3.01
CA PRO A 60 11.30 3.04 3.02
C PRO A 60 9.82 3.17 3.31
N PHE A 61 9.01 2.22 2.84
CA PHE A 61 7.57 2.23 3.11
C PHE A 61 7.30 2.05 4.61
N PHE A 62 7.97 1.09 5.24
CA PHE A 62 7.81 0.87 6.67
C PHE A 62 8.30 2.06 7.48
N LYS A 63 9.42 2.66 7.08
CA LYS A 63 9.95 3.84 7.74
C LYS A 63 8.92 4.98 7.70
N THR A 64 8.36 5.25 6.53
CA THR A 64 7.36 6.31 6.37
C THR A 64 6.12 6.00 7.23
N ALA A 65 5.69 4.75 7.26
CA ALA A 65 4.53 4.35 8.07
C ALA A 65 4.77 4.63 9.55
N LEU A 66 5.97 4.31 10.05
CA LEU A 66 6.31 4.55 11.44
C LEU A 66 6.39 6.03 11.76
N GLU A 67 6.94 6.83 10.86
CA GLU A 67 7.10 8.27 11.07
C GLU A 67 5.76 9.00 11.00
N ALA A 68 4.78 8.44 10.29
CA ALA A 68 3.47 9.06 10.13
C ALA A 68 2.54 8.84 11.32
N ASN A 69 2.90 7.97 12.25
CA ASN A 69 2.09 7.70 13.44
C ASN A 69 2.41 8.67 14.58
#